data_de4735ea62065dc70ff576e3cad22b87
#
_entry.id   de4735ea62065dc70ff576e3cad22b87
#
_cell.length_a   1.000
_cell.length_b   1.000
_cell.length_c   1.000
_cell.angle_alpha   90.00
_cell.angle_beta   90.00
_cell.angle_gamma   90.00
#
_symmetry.space_group_name_H-M   'P 1'
#
loop_
_entity.id
_entity.type
_entity.pdbx_description
1 polymer ?
#
loop_
_entity_poly.entity_id
_entity_poly.type
_entity_poly.pdbx_seq_one_letter_code
_entity_poly.pdbx_strand_id
1 'polypeptide(L)'
;ALKYKVAITGINGSAKLNDVIDWTINDADINLTEMQLKAGEEGAAFTIKGHMQESAGNDYMNESIDGIAITVVATQNTVESDSFNNTYDANATYPVVAVGDVNTDGDTVIQDREKDPTVIATIPAGSTDAGKLTLVKTEGQTPANIEIVTGTDAVTTEVRLEDQNGNKVTAADGKFFTIALQLEKKLNVIGFYHSETPLTKAESAEAVKAANDTYYYDAATGLLTFSTDDFSPFTVVTSSSVFNGGKGTKANPYLVATGEQALKMEDAKGYYFKLVDDIVVTDEIYLSGKTVTVDLNGHSIRLEYAAGVKPNNGSVFYIGGEKGNLTINDSSEGQTGAVY
;
A
#
# COMPACT_ATOMS: atom_id res chain seq x y z
N ALA A 1 23.17 13.08 -13.33
CA ALA A 1 23.23 11.80 -14.06
C ALA A 1 21.89 11.06 -13.92
N LEU A 2 21.54 10.26 -14.90
CA LEU A 2 20.36 9.40 -14.88
C LEU A 2 20.81 7.95 -14.88
N LYS A 3 20.10 7.09 -14.19
CA LYS A 3 20.10 5.65 -14.44
C LYS A 3 18.78 5.29 -15.13
N TYR A 4 18.82 4.37 -16.07
CA TYR A 4 17.66 4.01 -16.85
C TYR A 4 17.64 2.53 -17.20
N LYS A 5 16.44 2.01 -17.37
CA LYS A 5 16.19 0.67 -17.88
C LYS A 5 15.34 0.74 -19.14
N VAL A 6 15.48 -0.27 -19.97
CA VAL A 6 14.67 -0.46 -21.15
C VAL A 6 13.86 -1.75 -20.96
N ALA A 7 12.58 -1.70 -21.21
CA ALA A 7 11.69 -2.86 -21.10
C ALA A 7 10.88 -3.06 -22.36
N ILE A 8 10.57 -4.29 -22.67
CA ILE A 8 9.56 -4.64 -23.68
C ILE A 8 8.21 -4.63 -22.97
N THR A 9 7.36 -3.66 -23.30
CA THR A 9 6.09 -3.42 -22.60
C THR A 9 4.87 -3.87 -23.38
N GLY A 10 5.06 -4.36 -24.59
CA GLY A 10 3.99 -4.94 -25.40
C GLY A 10 4.51 -5.58 -26.67
N ILE A 11 3.82 -6.62 -27.08
CA ILE A 11 4.01 -7.28 -28.38
C ILE A 11 2.67 -7.24 -29.09
N ASN A 12 2.62 -6.61 -30.25
CA ASN A 12 1.45 -6.69 -31.14
C ASN A 12 1.49 -7.99 -31.92
N GLY A 13 0.34 -8.59 -32.14
CA GLY A 13 0.21 -9.93 -32.70
C GLY A 13 -0.16 -10.92 -31.61
N SER A 14 0.51 -12.04 -31.53
CA SER A 14 0.22 -13.08 -30.55
C SER A 14 0.91 -12.79 -29.22
N ALA A 15 0.17 -12.26 -28.25
CA ALA A 15 0.70 -11.85 -26.95
C ALA A 15 1.43 -12.98 -26.19
N LYS A 16 0.98 -14.23 -26.36
CA LYS A 16 1.62 -15.41 -25.73
C LYS A 16 3.06 -15.68 -26.19
N LEU A 17 3.49 -15.11 -27.33
CA LEU A 17 4.89 -15.22 -27.76
C LEU A 17 5.85 -14.55 -26.78
N ASN A 18 5.40 -13.54 -26.03
CA ASN A 18 6.25 -12.90 -25.03
C ASN A 18 6.66 -13.84 -23.88
N ASP A 19 5.88 -14.88 -23.62
CA ASP A 19 6.12 -15.83 -22.53
C ASP A 19 7.27 -16.80 -22.84
N VAL A 20 7.67 -16.90 -24.10
CA VAL A 20 8.71 -17.80 -24.61
C VAL A 20 9.83 -17.09 -25.35
N ILE A 21 9.94 -15.77 -25.22
CA ILE A 21 11.04 -15.00 -25.80
C ILE A 21 11.90 -14.41 -24.68
N ASP A 22 13.16 -14.77 -24.70
CA ASP A 22 14.19 -14.16 -23.87
C ASP A 22 14.69 -12.88 -24.56
N TRP A 23 14.45 -11.74 -23.91
CA TRP A 23 14.88 -10.45 -24.41
C TRP A 23 16.22 -10.04 -23.81
N THR A 24 17.13 -9.61 -24.65
CA THR A 24 18.44 -9.08 -24.24
C THR A 24 18.66 -7.67 -24.76
N ILE A 25 19.42 -6.88 -24.00
CA ILE A 25 19.97 -5.59 -24.41
C ILE A 25 21.49 -5.64 -24.33
N ASN A 26 22.16 -5.37 -25.44
CA ASN A 26 23.61 -5.50 -25.56
C ASN A 26 24.14 -6.87 -25.08
N ASP A 27 23.42 -7.93 -25.42
CA ASP A 27 23.69 -9.34 -25.04
C ASP A 27 23.55 -9.66 -23.52
N ALA A 28 23.01 -8.76 -22.72
CA ALA A 28 22.64 -8.98 -21.32
C ALA A 28 21.11 -9.09 -21.19
N ASP A 29 20.61 -9.76 -20.15
CA ASP A 29 19.18 -9.84 -19.85
C ASP A 29 18.61 -8.42 -19.71
N ILE A 30 17.58 -8.11 -20.49
CA ILE A 30 16.99 -6.77 -20.53
C ILE A 30 16.40 -6.37 -19.18
N ASN A 31 15.85 -7.32 -18.42
CA ASN A 31 15.21 -7.06 -17.13
C ASN A 31 16.22 -6.77 -16.03
N LEU A 32 17.46 -7.27 -16.16
CA LEU A 32 18.55 -7.11 -15.19
C LEU A 32 19.49 -5.97 -15.55
N THR A 33 19.37 -5.40 -16.76
CA THR A 33 20.33 -4.40 -17.26
C THR A 33 19.91 -2.99 -16.89
N GLU A 34 20.73 -2.31 -16.11
CA GLU A 34 20.64 -0.89 -15.82
C GLU A 34 21.73 -0.12 -16.56
N MET A 35 21.36 0.97 -17.21
CA MET A 35 22.26 1.85 -17.95
C MET A 35 22.35 3.21 -17.26
N GLN A 36 23.42 3.93 -17.50
CA GLN A 36 23.63 5.26 -16.95
C GLN A 36 23.90 6.28 -18.07
N LEU A 37 23.41 7.48 -17.87
CA LEU A 37 23.65 8.64 -18.74
C LEU A 37 24.09 9.82 -17.88
N LYS A 38 25.30 10.32 -18.12
CA LYS A 38 25.81 11.49 -17.41
C LYS A 38 25.24 12.77 -18.00
N ALA A 39 25.20 13.81 -17.17
CA ALA A 39 24.74 15.13 -17.63
C ALA A 39 25.62 15.63 -18.79
N GLY A 40 24.97 16.06 -19.87
CA GLY A 40 25.66 16.56 -21.07
C GLY A 40 26.22 15.49 -22.00
N GLU A 41 26.06 14.21 -21.70
CA GLU A 41 26.43 13.11 -22.61
C GLU A 41 25.23 12.69 -23.47
N GLU A 42 25.50 12.28 -24.71
CA GLU A 42 24.52 11.57 -25.54
C GLU A 42 24.46 10.11 -25.15
N GLY A 43 23.25 9.53 -25.15
CA GLY A 43 23.07 8.10 -24.88
C GLY A 43 23.76 7.22 -25.92
N ALA A 44 24.40 6.16 -25.47
CA ALA A 44 24.94 5.17 -26.38
C ALA A 44 23.82 4.40 -27.07
N ALA A 45 24.00 4.06 -28.35
CA ALA A 45 23.12 3.15 -29.05
C ALA A 45 23.15 1.77 -28.38
N PHE A 46 21.98 1.14 -28.25
CA PHE A 46 21.87 -0.21 -27.74
C PHE A 46 21.14 -1.12 -28.73
N THR A 47 21.43 -2.41 -28.62
CA THR A 47 20.81 -3.43 -29.48
C THR A 47 19.91 -4.31 -28.62
N ILE A 48 18.63 -4.41 -28.97
CA ILE A 48 17.68 -5.35 -28.38
C ILE A 48 17.56 -6.58 -29.27
N LYS A 49 17.66 -7.77 -28.67
CA LYS A 49 17.46 -9.05 -29.37
C LYS A 49 16.42 -9.86 -28.61
N GLY A 50 15.54 -10.52 -29.33
CA GLY A 50 14.62 -11.53 -28.81
C GLY A 50 15.07 -12.90 -29.30
N HIS A 51 15.14 -13.87 -28.41
CA HIS A 51 15.43 -15.26 -28.71
C HIS A 51 14.33 -16.16 -28.20
N MET A 52 13.71 -16.94 -29.07
CA MET A 52 12.70 -17.90 -28.68
C MET A 52 13.35 -19.04 -27.89
N GLN A 53 12.80 -19.35 -26.72
CA GLN A 53 13.29 -20.41 -25.88
C GLN A 53 13.20 -21.78 -26.58
N GLU A 54 14.19 -22.62 -26.39
CA GLU A 54 14.20 -23.98 -26.98
C GLU A 54 13.03 -24.86 -26.45
N SER A 55 12.49 -24.51 -25.28
CA SER A 55 11.34 -25.15 -24.66
C SER A 55 10.00 -24.77 -25.32
N ALA A 56 9.97 -23.77 -26.21
CA ALA A 56 8.76 -23.37 -26.91
C ALA A 56 8.26 -24.51 -27.79
N GLY A 57 7.10 -25.05 -27.45
CA GLY A 57 6.47 -26.17 -28.18
C GLY A 57 5.67 -25.74 -29.40
N ASN A 58 4.95 -26.69 -29.96
CA ASN A 58 4.14 -26.47 -31.17
C ASN A 58 2.96 -25.48 -30.98
N ASP A 59 2.62 -25.11 -29.76
CA ASP A 59 1.55 -24.19 -29.45
C ASP A 59 1.82 -22.75 -29.94
N TYR A 60 3.08 -22.48 -30.29
CA TYR A 60 3.53 -21.18 -30.83
C TYR A 60 3.73 -21.19 -32.35
N MET A 61 3.37 -22.30 -33.02
CA MET A 61 3.42 -22.38 -34.46
C MET A 61 2.39 -21.46 -35.11
N ASN A 62 2.80 -20.76 -36.17
CA ASN A 62 2.01 -19.79 -36.93
C ASN A 62 1.62 -18.53 -36.11
N GLU A 63 2.22 -18.30 -34.97
CA GLU A 63 2.11 -17.05 -34.28
C GLU A 63 3.02 -15.98 -34.88
N SER A 64 2.63 -14.71 -34.78
CA SER A 64 3.39 -13.59 -35.34
C SER A 64 3.57 -12.46 -34.34
N ILE A 65 4.67 -11.74 -34.51
CA ILE A 65 4.91 -10.46 -33.83
C ILE A 65 4.79 -9.37 -34.89
N ASP A 66 3.77 -8.52 -34.76
CA ASP A 66 3.49 -7.44 -35.73
C ASP A 66 4.11 -6.11 -35.28
N GLY A 67 4.55 -6.03 -34.03
CA GLY A 67 5.24 -4.89 -33.47
C GLY A 67 5.65 -5.12 -32.02
N ILE A 68 6.62 -4.34 -31.57
CA ILE A 68 7.16 -4.39 -30.19
C ILE A 68 7.09 -2.98 -29.60
N ALA A 69 6.45 -2.84 -28.44
CA ALA A 69 6.50 -1.62 -27.67
C ALA A 69 7.73 -1.64 -26.74
N ILE A 70 8.53 -0.59 -26.83
CA ILE A 70 9.72 -0.42 -26.01
C ILE A 70 9.49 0.77 -25.09
N THR A 71 9.63 0.57 -23.79
CA THR A 71 9.56 1.65 -22.80
C THR A 71 10.94 1.87 -22.18
N VAL A 72 11.34 3.13 -22.10
CA VAL A 72 12.54 3.55 -21.38
C VAL A 72 12.07 4.23 -20.11
N VAL A 73 12.46 3.69 -18.96
CA VAL A 73 12.22 4.29 -17.65
C VAL A 73 13.52 4.80 -17.07
N ALA A 74 13.54 6.01 -16.55
CA ALA A 74 14.71 6.63 -16.01
C ALA A 74 14.43 7.25 -14.64
N THR A 75 15.41 7.19 -13.77
CA THR A 75 15.42 7.90 -12.49
C THR A 75 16.75 8.59 -12.27
N GLN A 76 16.80 9.51 -11.33
CA GLN A 76 18.02 10.21 -11.01
C GLN A 76 19.05 9.24 -10.41
N ASN A 77 20.31 9.35 -10.81
CA ASN A 77 21.38 8.57 -10.20
C ASN A 77 21.70 9.15 -8.83
N THR A 78 21.72 8.31 -7.80
CA THR A 78 21.83 8.69 -6.39
C THR A 78 23.16 9.32 -5.96
N VAL A 79 24.13 9.46 -6.86
CA VAL A 79 25.43 10.08 -6.56
C VAL A 79 25.64 11.27 -7.47
N GLU A 80 25.13 12.42 -7.10
CA GLU A 80 25.50 13.69 -7.74
C GLU A 80 26.21 14.59 -6.74
N SER A 81 27.37 15.10 -7.11
CA SER A 81 28.16 16.00 -6.28
C SER A 81 27.74 17.47 -6.40
N ASP A 82 26.71 17.76 -7.20
CA ASP A 82 26.29 19.10 -7.60
C ASP A 82 24.86 19.49 -7.20
N SER A 83 24.20 18.65 -6.42
CA SER A 83 22.87 18.99 -5.91
C SER A 83 22.95 19.92 -4.71
N PHE A 84 21.96 20.77 -4.63
CA PHE A 84 21.86 21.87 -3.68
C PHE A 84 21.70 21.45 -2.21
N ASN A 85 21.96 20.34 -1.75
CA ASN A 85 22.03 19.87 -0.34
C ASN A 85 22.58 18.46 -0.22
N ASN A 86 23.02 17.80 -1.27
CA ASN A 86 23.35 16.36 -1.29
C ASN A 86 22.25 15.47 -0.68
N THR A 87 21.02 15.93 -0.63
CA THR A 87 19.88 15.15 -0.15
C THR A 87 19.21 14.50 -1.34
N TYR A 88 19.74 13.35 -1.74
CA TYR A 88 19.13 12.51 -2.75
C TYR A 88 18.15 11.55 -2.12
N ASP A 89 17.15 11.24 -2.90
CA ASP A 89 16.39 10.05 -2.64
C ASP A 89 17.28 8.81 -2.90
N ALA A 90 17.94 8.37 -1.84
CA ALA A 90 18.80 7.18 -1.88
C ALA A 90 18.01 5.90 -2.23
N ASN A 91 16.69 5.97 -2.19
CA ASN A 91 15.76 4.88 -2.45
C ASN A 91 15.00 5.05 -3.78
N ALA A 92 15.42 5.99 -4.63
CA ALA A 92 14.77 6.19 -5.94
C ALA A 92 14.70 4.88 -6.73
N THR A 93 13.49 4.45 -7.02
CA THR A 93 13.19 3.24 -7.78
C THR A 93 12.71 3.59 -9.18
N TYR A 94 12.83 2.64 -10.11
CA TYR A 94 12.21 2.80 -11.42
C TYR A 94 10.69 2.69 -11.27
N PRO A 95 9.92 3.48 -12.05
CA PRO A 95 8.49 3.25 -12.13
C PRO A 95 8.20 1.83 -12.62
N VAL A 96 7.26 1.17 -11.99
CA VAL A 96 6.74 -0.10 -12.48
C VAL A 96 5.80 0.21 -13.64
N VAL A 97 6.05 -0.41 -14.79
CA VAL A 97 5.29 -0.18 -16.02
C VAL A 97 4.73 -1.51 -16.51
N ALA A 98 3.42 -1.62 -16.53
CA ALA A 98 2.71 -2.73 -17.14
C ALA A 98 1.71 -2.19 -18.18
N VAL A 99 1.56 -2.87 -19.31
CA VAL A 99 0.66 -2.46 -20.40
C VAL A 99 -0.34 -3.57 -20.68
N GLY A 100 -1.60 -3.20 -20.86
CA GLY A 100 -2.67 -4.14 -21.23
C GLY A 100 -3.69 -3.52 -22.16
N ASP A 101 -4.25 -4.36 -23.02
CA ASP A 101 -5.42 -4.00 -23.84
C ASP A 101 -6.68 -4.09 -22.99
N VAL A 102 -7.56 -3.09 -23.12
CA VAL A 102 -8.81 -3.04 -22.35
C VAL A 102 -9.86 -3.93 -23.02
N ASN A 103 -10.41 -4.87 -22.24
CA ASN A 103 -11.51 -5.70 -22.70
C ASN A 103 -12.84 -4.94 -22.52
N THR A 104 -13.60 -4.83 -23.61
CA THR A 104 -14.92 -4.16 -23.58
C THR A 104 -16.01 -5.01 -22.94
N ASP A 105 -15.87 -6.33 -22.95
CA ASP A 105 -16.92 -7.28 -22.56
C ASP A 105 -16.70 -7.88 -21.15
N GLY A 106 -15.60 -7.52 -20.49
CA GLY A 106 -15.26 -8.02 -19.16
C GLY A 106 -14.17 -7.20 -18.51
N ASP A 107 -13.86 -7.52 -17.25
CA ASP A 107 -12.81 -6.87 -16.52
C ASP A 107 -11.44 -7.13 -17.15
N THR A 108 -10.61 -6.10 -17.18
CA THR A 108 -9.22 -6.18 -17.61
C THR A 108 -8.30 -6.15 -16.41
N VAL A 109 -7.34 -7.06 -16.35
CA VAL A 109 -6.28 -7.06 -15.34
C VAL A 109 -4.97 -6.64 -15.98
N ILE A 110 -4.37 -5.56 -15.46
CA ILE A 110 -3.06 -5.08 -15.85
C ILE A 110 -2.13 -5.25 -14.63
N GLN A 111 -1.04 -5.98 -14.82
CA GLN A 111 -0.05 -6.24 -13.77
C GLN A 111 1.36 -6.23 -14.36
N ASP A 112 2.35 -5.97 -13.51
CA ASP A 112 3.74 -6.27 -13.83
C ASP A 112 3.92 -7.80 -13.87
N ARG A 113 4.41 -8.30 -15.00
CA ARG A 113 4.64 -9.74 -15.19
C ARG A 113 5.97 -10.23 -14.65
N GLU A 114 6.82 -9.35 -14.15
CA GLU A 114 8.07 -9.72 -13.51
C GLU A 114 7.83 -10.28 -12.11
N LYS A 115 7.69 -11.58 -11.99
CA LYS A 115 7.81 -12.53 -10.87
C LYS A 115 7.23 -12.17 -9.49
N ASP A 116 7.06 -10.90 -9.14
CA ASP A 116 6.36 -10.43 -7.94
C ASP A 116 5.51 -9.22 -8.34
N PRO A 117 4.19 -9.37 -8.48
CA PRO A 117 3.31 -8.24 -8.80
C PRO A 117 3.33 -7.25 -7.64
N THR A 118 4.18 -6.22 -7.76
CA THR A 118 4.18 -5.14 -6.78
C THR A 118 2.94 -4.27 -6.91
N VAL A 119 2.30 -4.28 -8.09
CA VAL A 119 1.05 -3.58 -8.34
C VAL A 119 0.21 -4.33 -9.38
N ILE A 120 -1.10 -4.38 -9.11
CA ILE A 120 -2.11 -4.95 -10.02
C ILE A 120 -3.23 -3.94 -10.15
N ALA A 121 -3.66 -3.67 -11.38
CA ALA A 121 -4.86 -2.86 -11.64
C ALA A 121 -5.94 -3.73 -12.27
N THR A 122 -7.16 -3.67 -11.73
CA THR A 122 -8.35 -4.26 -12.32
C THR A 122 -9.25 -3.14 -12.83
N ILE A 123 -9.53 -3.18 -14.09
CA ILE A 123 -10.31 -2.20 -14.85
C ILE A 123 -11.66 -2.85 -15.20
N PRO A 124 -12.76 -2.49 -14.54
CA PRO A 124 -14.07 -3.04 -14.85
C PRO A 124 -14.53 -2.67 -16.25
N ALA A 125 -15.27 -3.56 -16.90
CA ALA A 125 -15.82 -3.30 -18.21
C ALA A 125 -16.59 -1.97 -18.27
N GLY A 126 -16.31 -1.17 -19.29
CA GLY A 126 -16.95 0.14 -19.49
C GLY A 126 -16.56 1.22 -18.48
N SER A 127 -15.46 1.05 -17.74
CA SER A 127 -14.93 2.09 -16.86
C SER A 127 -14.04 3.11 -17.58
N THR A 128 -13.65 2.83 -18.81
CA THR A 128 -12.88 3.72 -19.68
C THR A 128 -13.12 3.40 -21.15
N ASP A 129 -12.98 4.41 -22.01
CA ASP A 129 -13.01 4.26 -23.47
C ASP A 129 -11.61 4.00 -24.07
N ALA A 130 -10.57 3.99 -23.26
CA ALA A 130 -9.22 3.71 -23.72
C ALA A 130 -9.08 2.25 -24.14
N GLY A 131 -8.63 2.02 -25.36
CA GLY A 131 -8.42 0.66 -25.90
C GLY A 131 -7.18 -0.04 -25.32
N LYS A 132 -6.23 0.72 -24.77
CA LYS A 132 -5.00 0.24 -24.14
C LYS A 132 -4.63 1.16 -23.00
N LEU A 133 -4.16 0.57 -21.90
CA LEU A 133 -3.72 1.31 -20.71
C LEU A 133 -2.32 0.90 -20.28
N THR A 134 -1.60 1.86 -19.74
CA THR A 134 -0.31 1.68 -19.07
C THR A 134 -0.49 1.91 -17.58
N LEU A 135 -0.14 0.93 -16.78
CA LEU A 135 -0.09 1.05 -15.32
C LEU A 135 1.30 1.51 -14.91
N VAL A 136 1.36 2.63 -14.20
CA VAL A 136 2.61 3.22 -13.72
C VAL A 136 2.56 3.30 -12.20
N LYS A 137 3.64 2.90 -11.55
CA LYS A 137 3.85 3.05 -10.11
C LYS A 137 5.20 3.72 -9.86
N THR A 138 5.20 4.80 -9.06
CA THR A 138 6.42 5.49 -8.63
C THR A 138 6.36 5.77 -7.13
N GLU A 139 7.49 6.06 -6.52
CA GLU A 139 7.50 6.64 -5.18
C GLU A 139 6.92 8.05 -5.21
N GLY A 140 6.16 8.40 -4.19
CA GLY A 140 5.56 9.71 -4.00
C GLY A 140 6.08 10.38 -2.72
N GLN A 141 5.77 11.67 -2.59
CA GLN A 141 6.03 12.41 -1.36
C GLN A 141 4.81 12.38 -0.46
N THR A 142 5.01 12.07 0.81
CA THR A 142 3.93 12.09 1.80
C THR A 142 3.39 13.51 1.94
N PRO A 143 2.07 13.72 1.76
CA PRO A 143 1.44 15.02 1.94
C PRO A 143 1.67 15.58 3.34
N ALA A 144 1.93 16.88 3.45
CA ALA A 144 2.30 17.54 4.71
C ALA A 144 1.18 17.50 5.77
N ASN A 145 -0.07 17.33 5.34
CA ASN A 145 -1.23 17.30 6.23
C ASN A 145 -1.53 15.90 6.80
N ILE A 146 -0.80 14.87 6.34
CA ILE A 146 -0.89 13.55 6.97
C ILE A 146 -0.02 13.57 8.22
N GLU A 147 -0.65 13.48 9.38
CA GLU A 147 0.07 13.49 10.66
C GLU A 147 0.80 12.17 10.89
N ILE A 148 2.13 12.24 10.92
CA ILE A 148 3.00 11.11 11.25
C ILE A 148 3.41 11.23 12.71
N VAL A 149 2.76 10.45 13.56
CA VAL A 149 3.05 10.44 15.00
C VAL A 149 4.23 9.54 15.33
N THR A 150 4.84 9.74 16.47
CA THR A 150 5.98 8.90 16.90
C THR A 150 5.59 7.42 16.99
N GLY A 151 6.38 6.56 16.36
CA GLY A 151 6.13 5.11 16.30
C GLY A 151 5.28 4.69 15.11
N THR A 152 5.05 5.60 14.18
CA THR A 152 4.42 5.30 12.89
C THR A 152 5.35 5.66 11.74
N ASP A 153 5.19 4.98 10.62
CA ASP A 153 5.88 5.21 9.37
C ASP A 153 4.85 5.45 8.27
N ALA A 154 5.20 6.25 7.28
CA ALA A 154 4.37 6.49 6.11
C ALA A 154 5.13 6.17 4.83
N VAL A 155 4.47 5.46 3.93
CA VAL A 155 4.98 5.19 2.59
C VAL A 155 3.97 5.71 1.58
N THR A 156 4.43 6.62 0.73
CA THR A 156 3.60 7.19 -0.33
C THR A 156 3.99 6.61 -1.67
N THR A 157 2.99 6.21 -2.42
CA THR A 157 3.14 5.64 -3.75
C THR A 157 2.23 6.41 -4.71
N GLU A 158 2.77 6.84 -5.83
CA GLU A 158 1.97 7.32 -6.96
C GLU A 158 1.65 6.15 -7.86
N VAL A 159 0.35 5.89 -8.05
CA VAL A 159 -0.16 4.90 -8.99
C VAL A 159 -1.05 5.63 -9.97
N ARG A 160 -0.94 5.32 -11.26
CA ARG A 160 -1.83 5.86 -12.28
C ARG A 160 -1.98 4.93 -13.47
N LEU A 161 -3.10 5.08 -14.15
CA LEU A 161 -3.32 4.52 -15.48
C LEU A 161 -3.18 5.64 -16.52
N GLU A 162 -2.47 5.37 -17.60
CA GLU A 162 -2.26 6.28 -18.71
C GLU A 162 -2.81 5.66 -20.00
N ASP A 163 -3.41 6.49 -20.85
CA ASP A 163 -3.81 6.09 -22.19
C ASP A 163 -2.60 5.97 -23.14
N GLN A 164 -2.84 5.67 -24.42
CA GLN A 164 -1.80 5.55 -25.44
C GLN A 164 -1.04 6.86 -25.71
N ASN A 165 -1.59 7.99 -25.30
CA ASN A 165 -1.00 9.32 -25.46
C ASN A 165 -0.25 9.78 -24.21
N GLY A 166 -0.22 8.95 -23.15
CA GLY A 166 0.36 9.29 -21.86
C GLY A 166 -0.53 10.18 -20.97
N ASN A 167 -1.80 10.33 -21.32
CA ASN A 167 -2.74 11.07 -20.48
C ASN A 167 -3.24 10.19 -19.35
N LYS A 168 -3.34 10.78 -18.18
CA LYS A 168 -3.93 10.13 -17.00
C LYS A 168 -5.41 9.82 -17.26
N VAL A 169 -5.82 8.59 -16.97
CA VAL A 169 -7.18 8.11 -17.15
C VAL A 169 -7.93 8.15 -15.83
N THR A 170 -9.16 8.65 -15.84
CA THR A 170 -10.12 8.57 -14.74
C THR A 170 -11.21 7.57 -15.09
N ALA A 171 -11.88 7.00 -14.10
CA ALA A 171 -12.98 6.11 -14.34
C ALA A 171 -14.23 6.88 -14.82
N ALA A 172 -15.06 6.22 -15.63
CA ALA A 172 -16.35 6.73 -16.03
C ALA A 172 -17.29 6.91 -14.81
N ASP A 173 -18.27 7.80 -14.91
CA ASP A 173 -19.22 8.11 -13.84
C ASP A 173 -19.82 6.85 -13.19
N GLY A 174 -19.70 6.78 -11.86
CA GLY A 174 -20.18 5.67 -11.07
C GLY A 174 -19.37 4.38 -11.19
N LYS A 175 -18.22 4.42 -11.85
CA LYS A 175 -17.24 3.33 -11.92
C LYS A 175 -15.98 3.70 -11.15
N PHE A 176 -15.19 2.70 -10.80
CA PHE A 176 -13.88 2.88 -10.19
C PHE A 176 -12.98 1.69 -10.52
N PHE A 177 -11.69 1.94 -10.50
CA PHE A 177 -10.66 0.93 -10.66
C PHE A 177 -10.38 0.25 -9.33
N THR A 178 -9.91 -0.97 -9.36
CA THR A 178 -9.38 -1.65 -8.18
C THR A 178 -7.88 -1.83 -8.35
N ILE A 179 -7.12 -1.34 -7.40
CA ILE A 179 -5.66 -1.45 -7.38
C ILE A 179 -5.24 -2.34 -6.19
N ALA A 180 -4.29 -3.21 -6.43
CA ALA A 180 -3.65 -3.98 -5.37
C ALA A 180 -2.15 -3.71 -5.34
N LEU A 181 -1.63 -3.39 -4.16
CA LEU A 181 -0.21 -3.15 -3.89
C LEU A 181 0.33 -4.24 -2.98
N GLN A 182 1.49 -4.80 -3.34
CA GLN A 182 2.21 -5.72 -2.46
C GLN A 182 3.01 -4.91 -1.45
N LEU A 183 2.66 -5.05 -0.20
CA LEU A 183 3.37 -4.53 0.97
C LEU A 183 4.04 -5.68 1.73
N GLU A 184 4.79 -5.35 2.76
CA GLU A 184 5.26 -6.34 3.73
C GLU A 184 4.07 -7.03 4.42
N LYS A 185 4.30 -8.27 4.87
CA LYS A 185 3.29 -9.03 5.64
C LYS A 185 3.24 -8.57 7.08
N LYS A 186 2.08 -8.73 7.69
CA LYS A 186 1.85 -8.46 9.12
C LYS A 186 2.11 -7.01 9.55
N LEU A 187 1.99 -6.07 8.62
CA LEU A 187 2.00 -4.65 8.98
C LEU A 187 0.74 -4.30 9.78
N ASN A 188 0.89 -3.42 10.75
CA ASN A 188 -0.25 -2.76 11.37
C ASN A 188 -0.58 -1.49 10.57
N VAL A 189 -1.44 -1.62 9.56
CA VAL A 189 -1.92 -0.50 8.75
C VAL A 189 -2.97 0.26 9.55
N ILE A 190 -2.64 1.48 9.97
CA ILE A 190 -3.48 2.33 10.80
C ILE A 190 -4.18 3.45 10.03
N GLY A 191 -3.79 3.67 8.78
CA GLY A 191 -4.42 4.62 7.88
C GLY A 191 -3.99 4.39 6.44
N PHE A 192 -4.88 4.74 5.51
CA PHE A 192 -4.59 4.77 4.10
C PHE A 192 -5.28 5.99 3.49
N TYR A 193 -4.55 6.77 2.70
CA TYR A 193 -4.99 8.08 2.22
C TYR A 193 -4.84 8.19 0.72
N HIS A 194 -5.83 8.79 0.07
CA HIS A 194 -5.79 9.25 -1.30
C HIS A 194 -5.52 10.77 -1.27
N SER A 195 -4.33 11.20 -1.64
CA SER A 195 -3.81 12.54 -1.30
C SER A 195 -3.88 12.77 0.22
N GLU A 196 -4.77 13.64 0.67
CA GLU A 196 -4.98 13.99 2.08
C GLU A 196 -6.28 13.40 2.66
N THR A 197 -7.08 12.74 1.82
CA THR A 197 -8.37 12.18 2.21
C THR A 197 -8.21 10.73 2.69
N PRO A 198 -8.61 10.40 3.92
CA PRO A 198 -8.56 9.02 4.39
C PRO A 198 -9.56 8.15 3.64
N LEU A 199 -9.11 6.98 3.18
CA LEU A 199 -9.98 5.95 2.62
C LEU A 199 -10.67 5.17 3.73
N THR A 200 -11.87 4.68 3.42
CA THR A 200 -12.63 3.84 4.35
C THR A 200 -12.12 2.41 4.34
N LYS A 201 -11.84 1.85 5.50
CA LYS A 201 -11.43 0.45 5.62
C LYS A 201 -12.62 -0.47 5.36
N ALA A 202 -12.46 -1.39 4.40
CA ALA A 202 -13.42 -2.44 4.08
C ALA A 202 -13.13 -3.72 4.90
N GLU A 203 -14.12 -4.60 4.99
CA GLU A 203 -14.00 -5.87 5.73
C GLU A 203 -13.29 -6.97 4.92
N SER A 204 -13.21 -6.82 3.61
CA SER A 204 -12.54 -7.77 2.70
C SER A 204 -12.13 -7.12 1.39
N ALA A 205 -11.23 -7.77 0.65
CA ALA A 205 -10.83 -7.33 -0.69
C ALA A 205 -12.01 -7.33 -1.69
N GLU A 206 -13.01 -8.21 -1.50
CA GLU A 206 -14.20 -8.20 -2.34
C GLU A 206 -15.11 -7.02 -2.03
N ALA A 207 -15.22 -6.61 -0.77
CA ALA A 207 -16.00 -5.45 -0.36
C ALA A 207 -15.42 -4.14 -0.93
N VAL A 208 -14.11 -4.06 -1.18
CA VAL A 208 -13.47 -2.91 -1.83
C VAL A 208 -14.04 -2.64 -3.23
N LYS A 209 -14.43 -3.66 -3.97
CA LYS A 209 -15.00 -3.53 -5.31
C LYS A 209 -16.41 -2.90 -5.34
N ALA A 210 -17.05 -2.77 -4.19
CA ALA A 210 -18.42 -2.30 -4.08
C ALA A 210 -18.55 -0.78 -3.86
N ALA A 211 -17.48 -0.09 -3.47
CA ALA A 211 -17.51 1.34 -3.16
C ALA A 211 -16.19 2.03 -3.50
N ASN A 212 -16.25 3.29 -3.95
CA ASN A 212 -15.06 4.11 -4.18
C ASN A 212 -14.37 4.49 -2.86
N ASP A 213 -13.09 4.83 -2.93
CA ASP A 213 -12.26 5.27 -1.80
C ASP A 213 -12.32 4.33 -0.57
N THR A 214 -12.32 3.03 -0.84
CA THR A 214 -12.25 1.99 0.17
C THR A 214 -10.97 1.18 0.03
N TYR A 215 -10.51 0.59 1.13
CA TYR A 215 -9.32 -0.28 1.11
C TYR A 215 -9.44 -1.47 2.05
N TYR A 216 -8.70 -2.50 1.74
CA TYR A 216 -8.50 -3.67 2.60
C TYR A 216 -7.05 -4.11 2.55
N TYR A 217 -6.46 -4.36 3.72
CA TYR A 217 -5.11 -4.92 3.83
C TYR A 217 -5.19 -6.33 4.40
N ASP A 218 -4.71 -7.31 3.63
CA ASP A 218 -4.56 -8.69 4.08
C ASP A 218 -3.17 -8.88 4.72
N ALA A 219 -3.12 -8.95 6.02
CA ALA A 219 -1.88 -9.12 6.78
C ALA A 219 -1.17 -10.46 6.52
N ALA A 220 -1.89 -11.51 6.10
CA ALA A 220 -1.30 -12.82 5.83
C ALA A 220 -0.51 -12.83 4.52
N THR A 221 -1.00 -12.14 3.50
CA THR A 221 -0.36 -12.04 2.19
C THR A 221 0.46 -10.78 2.02
N GLY A 222 0.16 -9.70 2.76
CA GLY A 222 0.73 -8.36 2.59
C GLY A 222 0.06 -7.57 1.46
N LEU A 223 -1.06 -8.05 0.91
CA LEU A 223 -1.73 -7.39 -0.20
C LEU A 223 -2.66 -6.29 0.31
N LEU A 224 -2.40 -5.04 -0.11
CA LEU A 224 -3.28 -3.90 0.09
C LEU A 224 -4.11 -3.70 -1.18
N THR A 225 -5.43 -3.87 -1.09
CA THR A 225 -6.37 -3.64 -2.19
C THR A 225 -7.18 -2.38 -1.92
N PHE A 226 -7.34 -1.52 -2.91
CA PHE A 226 -8.16 -0.31 -2.78
C PHE A 226 -8.89 0.02 -4.09
N SER A 227 -9.94 0.81 -3.98
CA SER A 227 -10.73 1.34 -5.10
C SER A 227 -10.49 2.83 -5.26
N THR A 228 -10.51 3.29 -6.52
CA THR A 228 -10.38 4.71 -6.85
C THR A 228 -10.98 5.01 -8.23
N ASP A 229 -11.57 6.17 -8.41
CA ASP A 229 -12.06 6.66 -9.70
C ASP A 229 -11.04 7.58 -10.39
N ASP A 230 -10.07 8.10 -9.66
CA ASP A 230 -8.95 8.86 -10.20
C ASP A 230 -7.62 8.49 -9.50
N PHE A 231 -6.53 9.13 -9.91
CA PHE A 231 -5.21 8.82 -9.39
C PHE A 231 -4.50 10.06 -8.88
N SER A 232 -4.02 9.97 -7.65
CA SER A 232 -3.11 10.92 -7.00
C SER A 232 -2.22 10.12 -6.04
N PRO A 233 -1.32 10.73 -5.28
CA PRO A 233 -0.51 9.98 -4.33
C PRO A 233 -1.36 9.22 -3.31
N PHE A 234 -1.02 7.96 -3.09
CA PHE A 234 -1.61 7.09 -2.07
C PHE A 234 -0.62 6.87 -0.94
N THR A 235 -1.02 7.18 0.29
CA THR A 235 -0.15 7.07 1.46
C THR A 235 -0.66 6.03 2.43
N VAL A 236 0.15 5.02 2.69
CA VAL A 236 -0.07 4.01 3.74
C VAL A 236 0.63 4.47 4.99
N VAL A 237 -0.09 4.56 6.10
CA VAL A 237 0.48 4.81 7.42
C VAL A 237 0.45 3.52 8.24
N THR A 238 1.60 3.11 8.73
CA THR A 238 1.77 1.89 9.52
C THR A 238 2.31 2.20 10.90
N SER A 239 2.04 1.32 11.85
CA SER A 239 2.65 1.40 13.18
C SER A 239 3.60 0.22 13.40
N SER A 240 4.73 0.49 14.03
CA SER A 240 5.69 -0.54 14.44
C SER A 240 5.21 -1.37 15.64
N SER A 241 4.12 -0.99 16.26
CA SER A 241 3.46 -1.70 17.35
C SER A 241 2.03 -2.10 16.98
N VAL A 242 1.38 -2.90 17.83
CA VAL A 242 -0.05 -3.22 17.66
C VAL A 242 -0.96 -1.99 17.84
N PHE A 243 -0.45 -0.92 18.46
CA PHE A 243 -1.17 0.33 18.71
C PHE A 243 -0.99 1.31 17.54
N ASN A 244 -1.85 2.32 17.46
CA ASN A 244 -1.82 3.34 16.41
C ASN A 244 -0.66 4.36 16.56
N GLY A 245 0.34 4.05 17.35
CA GLY A 245 1.51 4.88 17.61
C GLY A 245 1.83 4.99 19.08
N GLY A 246 2.82 5.82 19.40
CA GLY A 246 3.30 6.02 20.76
C GLY A 246 4.36 5.01 21.19
N LYS A 247 4.88 5.23 22.42
CA LYS A 247 5.92 4.40 23.04
C LYS A 247 5.49 3.86 24.41
N GLY A 248 4.24 4.08 24.82
CA GLY A 248 3.70 3.67 26.11
C GLY A 248 4.32 4.39 27.32
N THR A 249 4.90 5.57 27.12
CA THR A 249 5.43 6.44 28.17
C THR A 249 4.44 7.57 28.48
N LYS A 250 4.60 8.22 29.64
CA LYS A 250 3.75 9.35 30.01
C LYS A 250 3.80 10.51 29.00
N ALA A 251 4.98 10.78 28.43
CA ALA A 251 5.15 11.84 27.44
C ALA A 251 4.69 11.41 26.03
N ASN A 252 4.60 10.10 25.78
CA ASN A 252 4.24 9.54 24.49
C ASN A 252 3.45 8.23 24.69
N PRO A 253 2.16 8.31 25.11
CA PRO A 253 1.34 7.13 25.38
C PRO A 253 1.06 6.33 24.10
N TYR A 254 0.82 5.04 24.24
CA TYR A 254 0.27 4.24 23.12
C TYR A 254 -1.11 4.76 22.75
N LEU A 255 -1.34 4.94 21.43
CA LEU A 255 -2.62 5.38 20.90
C LEU A 255 -3.49 4.15 20.58
N VAL A 256 -4.68 4.11 21.16
CA VAL A 256 -5.58 2.95 21.10
C VAL A 256 -6.86 3.36 20.37
N ALA A 257 -7.11 2.75 19.21
CA ALA A 257 -8.24 3.07 18.36
C ALA A 257 -9.26 1.91 18.21
N THR A 258 -8.90 0.68 18.63
CA THR A 258 -9.79 -0.48 18.46
C THR A 258 -9.86 -1.35 19.71
N GLY A 259 -10.93 -2.15 19.80
CA GLY A 259 -11.07 -3.13 20.89
C GLY A 259 -9.97 -4.17 20.90
N GLU A 260 -9.52 -4.62 19.73
CA GLU A 260 -8.40 -5.56 19.62
C GLU A 260 -7.11 -4.98 20.19
N GLN A 261 -6.83 -3.71 19.94
CA GLN A 261 -5.70 -3.01 20.53
C GLN A 261 -5.85 -2.84 22.04
N ALA A 262 -7.05 -2.52 22.53
CA ALA A 262 -7.32 -2.41 23.95
C ALA A 262 -7.06 -3.73 24.69
N LEU A 263 -7.46 -4.87 24.12
CA LEU A 263 -7.16 -6.21 24.66
C LEU A 263 -5.64 -6.53 24.67
N LYS A 264 -4.82 -5.83 23.88
CA LYS A 264 -3.35 -5.96 23.90
C LYS A 264 -2.63 -5.08 24.91
N MET A 265 -3.33 -4.27 25.69
CA MET A 265 -2.72 -3.49 26.79
C MET A 265 -2.03 -4.41 27.81
N GLU A 266 -2.53 -5.62 28.01
CA GLU A 266 -1.93 -6.62 28.88
C GLU A 266 -0.50 -6.98 28.48
N ASP A 267 -0.26 -7.14 27.19
CA ASP A 267 1.02 -7.58 26.61
C ASP A 267 1.99 -6.41 26.36
N ALA A 268 1.54 -5.17 26.54
CA ALA A 268 2.32 -4.00 26.21
C ALA A 268 3.53 -3.83 27.14
N LYS A 269 4.63 -3.33 26.58
CA LYS A 269 5.87 -3.01 27.32
C LYS A 269 5.77 -1.68 28.07
N GLY A 270 4.91 -0.76 27.61
CA GLY A 270 4.66 0.54 28.24
C GLY A 270 3.36 0.51 29.04
N TYR A 271 3.15 1.54 29.85
CA TYR A 271 2.05 1.57 30.82
C TYR A 271 1.13 2.78 30.68
N TYR A 272 1.32 3.59 29.65
CA TYR A 272 0.50 4.76 29.36
C TYR A 272 -0.21 4.57 28.02
N PHE A 273 -1.55 4.69 28.06
CA PHE A 273 -2.41 4.53 26.90
C PHE A 273 -3.33 5.74 26.77
N LYS A 274 -3.68 6.09 25.53
CA LYS A 274 -4.59 7.18 25.20
C LYS A 274 -5.57 6.70 24.13
N LEU A 275 -6.86 6.85 24.38
CA LEU A 275 -7.87 6.52 23.39
C LEU A 275 -7.89 7.60 22.30
N VAL A 276 -8.06 7.18 21.06
CA VAL A 276 -8.20 8.06 19.89
C VAL A 276 -9.47 7.78 19.11
N ASP A 277 -10.31 6.86 19.60
CA ASP A 277 -11.63 6.53 19.09
C ASP A 277 -12.49 5.92 20.22
N ASP A 278 -13.81 5.83 19.98
CA ASP A 278 -14.73 5.08 20.84
C ASP A 278 -14.52 3.58 20.66
N ILE A 279 -14.32 2.85 21.75
CA ILE A 279 -13.86 1.47 21.72
C ILE A 279 -14.93 0.52 22.26
N VAL A 280 -15.16 -0.55 21.54
CA VAL A 280 -15.91 -1.72 22.04
C VAL A 280 -14.92 -2.88 22.20
N VAL A 281 -14.85 -3.44 23.42
CA VAL A 281 -14.11 -4.67 23.69
C VAL A 281 -15.07 -5.84 23.85
N THR A 282 -14.66 -7.01 23.40
CA THR A 282 -15.46 -8.24 23.46
C THR A 282 -15.10 -9.14 24.63
N ASP A 283 -14.05 -8.78 25.38
CA ASP A 283 -13.57 -9.45 26.58
C ASP A 283 -12.99 -8.41 27.55
N GLU A 284 -12.74 -8.82 28.78
CA GLU A 284 -12.13 -7.99 29.83
C GLU A 284 -10.65 -7.73 29.53
N ILE A 285 -10.19 -6.51 29.79
CA ILE A 285 -8.79 -6.13 29.68
C ILE A 285 -8.07 -6.47 30.98
N TYR A 286 -7.24 -7.50 30.97
CA TYR A 286 -6.51 -7.96 32.15
C TYR A 286 -5.23 -7.15 32.36
N LEU A 287 -5.13 -6.42 33.48
CA LEU A 287 -3.99 -5.57 33.85
C LEU A 287 -3.33 -6.05 35.15
N SER A 288 -3.27 -7.35 35.32
CA SER A 288 -2.80 -7.95 36.59
C SER A 288 -1.36 -7.60 36.92
N GLY A 289 -1.13 -7.14 38.14
CA GLY A 289 0.21 -6.80 38.64
C GLY A 289 0.87 -5.57 38.02
N LYS A 290 0.17 -4.80 37.22
CA LYS A 290 0.69 -3.62 36.52
C LYS A 290 0.12 -2.30 37.06
N THR A 291 0.92 -1.25 37.00
CA THR A 291 0.45 0.12 37.23
C THR A 291 0.27 0.77 35.85
N VAL A 292 -0.98 0.99 35.48
CA VAL A 292 -1.36 1.46 34.13
C VAL A 292 -2.12 2.77 34.22
N THR A 293 -1.89 3.67 33.28
CA THR A 293 -2.68 4.89 33.10
C THR A 293 -3.36 4.83 31.72
N VAL A 294 -4.67 5.02 31.71
CA VAL A 294 -5.49 5.14 30.49
C VAL A 294 -6.10 6.53 30.46
N ASP A 295 -5.80 7.28 29.41
CA ASP A 295 -6.39 8.57 29.12
C ASP A 295 -7.53 8.37 28.11
N LEU A 296 -8.76 8.64 28.53
CA LEU A 296 -9.93 8.50 27.68
C LEU A 296 -9.98 9.54 26.57
N ASN A 297 -9.36 10.71 26.77
CA ASN A 297 -9.26 11.76 25.73
C ASN A 297 -10.60 12.10 25.07
N GLY A 298 -11.69 12.08 25.84
CA GLY A 298 -13.05 12.36 25.37
C GLY A 298 -13.79 11.17 24.76
N HIS A 299 -13.13 10.04 24.60
CA HIS A 299 -13.70 8.83 24.03
C HIS A 299 -14.24 7.87 25.07
N SER A 300 -15.11 6.97 24.63
CA SER A 300 -15.67 5.92 25.50
C SER A 300 -15.01 4.55 25.23
N ILE A 301 -14.99 3.73 26.29
CA ILE A 301 -14.67 2.30 26.16
C ILE A 301 -15.74 1.49 26.87
N ARG A 302 -16.30 0.50 26.17
CA ARG A 302 -17.38 -0.34 26.67
C ARG A 302 -17.12 -1.82 26.40
N LEU A 303 -17.66 -2.67 27.30
CA LEU A 303 -17.59 -4.11 27.16
C LEU A 303 -18.91 -4.65 26.61
N GLU A 304 -18.83 -5.34 25.45
CA GLU A 304 -19.94 -6.04 24.84
C GLU A 304 -19.53 -7.49 24.55
N TYR A 305 -19.98 -8.43 25.35
CA TYR A 305 -19.74 -9.85 25.08
C TYR A 305 -20.48 -10.33 23.81
N ALA A 306 -19.83 -11.23 23.08
CA ALA A 306 -20.50 -11.91 21.98
C ALA A 306 -21.76 -12.66 22.47
N ALA A 307 -22.75 -12.75 21.61
CA ALA A 307 -24.03 -13.41 21.95
C ALA A 307 -23.78 -14.85 22.43
N GLY A 308 -24.32 -15.18 23.61
CA GLY A 308 -24.16 -16.50 24.23
C GLY A 308 -22.92 -16.68 25.12
N VAL A 309 -22.02 -15.71 25.19
CA VAL A 309 -20.89 -15.68 26.11
C VAL A 309 -21.37 -15.20 27.48
N LYS A 310 -21.04 -15.94 28.55
CA LYS A 310 -21.32 -15.50 29.92
C LYS A 310 -20.19 -14.61 30.39
N PRO A 311 -20.50 -13.42 30.94
CA PRO A 311 -19.48 -12.53 31.51
C PRO A 311 -18.77 -13.23 32.68
N ASN A 312 -17.47 -13.02 32.75
CA ASN A 312 -16.67 -13.43 33.92
C ASN A 312 -16.99 -12.49 35.09
N ASN A 313 -16.59 -11.23 35.00
CA ASN A 313 -16.83 -10.23 36.05
C ASN A 313 -17.68 -9.06 35.55
N GLY A 314 -17.82 -8.88 34.23
CA GLY A 314 -18.62 -7.82 33.61
C GLY A 314 -17.98 -6.44 33.73
N SER A 315 -16.64 -6.35 33.80
CA SER A 315 -15.91 -5.11 33.87
C SER A 315 -15.01 -4.92 32.64
N VAL A 316 -14.90 -3.69 32.15
CA VAL A 316 -13.97 -3.38 31.03
C VAL A 316 -12.53 -3.71 31.42
N PHE A 317 -12.12 -3.32 32.63
CA PHE A 317 -10.78 -3.56 33.15
C PHE A 317 -10.82 -4.48 34.36
N TYR A 318 -10.01 -5.52 34.32
CA TYR A 318 -9.75 -6.39 35.45
C TYR A 318 -8.36 -6.14 36.00
N ILE A 319 -8.28 -5.76 37.26
CA ILE A 319 -7.01 -5.46 37.96
C ILE A 319 -6.84 -6.47 39.06
N GLY A 320 -6.02 -7.47 38.82
CA GLY A 320 -5.68 -8.49 39.80
C GLY A 320 -4.27 -8.34 40.33
N GLY A 321 -3.98 -9.04 41.46
CA GLY A 321 -2.67 -9.11 42.05
C GLY A 321 -2.33 -7.93 43.00
N GLU A 322 -1.36 -8.16 43.87
CA GLU A 322 -1.00 -7.25 44.99
C GLU A 322 -0.45 -5.88 44.53
N LYS A 323 -0.06 -5.72 43.25
CA LYS A 323 0.58 -4.51 42.73
C LYS A 323 -0.18 -3.90 41.53
N GLY A 324 -1.38 -4.38 41.25
CA GLY A 324 -2.20 -3.82 40.19
C GLY A 324 -2.74 -2.44 40.56
N ASN A 325 -2.54 -1.44 39.72
CA ASN A 325 -3.10 -0.10 39.87
C ASN A 325 -3.52 0.44 38.50
N LEU A 326 -4.74 0.92 38.38
CA LEU A 326 -5.25 1.58 37.18
C LEU A 326 -5.59 3.04 37.52
N THR A 327 -5.04 3.94 36.73
CA THR A 327 -5.46 5.34 36.73
C THR A 327 -6.20 5.61 35.44
N ILE A 328 -7.43 6.10 35.51
CA ILE A 328 -8.22 6.54 34.38
C ILE A 328 -8.25 8.08 34.42
N ASN A 329 -7.79 8.70 33.34
CA ASN A 329 -7.80 10.13 33.13
C ASN A 329 -8.69 10.46 31.93
N ASP A 330 -9.09 11.70 31.81
CA ASP A 330 -9.66 12.25 30.61
C ASP A 330 -9.04 13.62 30.33
N SER A 331 -8.15 13.68 29.33
CA SER A 331 -7.44 14.91 28.97
C SER A 331 -8.23 15.80 28.01
N SER A 332 -9.42 15.42 27.59
CA SER A 332 -10.27 16.23 26.72
C SER A 332 -10.80 17.47 27.45
N GLU A 333 -11.04 18.55 26.72
CA GLU A 333 -11.54 19.81 27.29
C GLU A 333 -12.89 19.66 28.01
N GLY A 334 -13.76 18.80 27.49
CA GLY A 334 -15.10 18.54 28.06
C GLY A 334 -15.15 17.42 29.08
N GLN A 335 -14.07 16.65 29.27
CA GLN A 335 -14.03 15.44 30.09
C GLN A 335 -15.22 14.51 29.82
N THR A 336 -15.49 14.25 28.54
CA THR A 336 -16.66 13.49 28.07
C THR A 336 -16.40 11.98 27.96
N GLY A 337 -15.17 11.56 28.22
CA GLY A 337 -14.77 10.17 28.17
C GLY A 337 -15.51 9.33 29.21
N ALA A 338 -15.83 8.08 28.87
CA ALA A 338 -16.60 7.19 29.70
C ALA A 338 -16.15 5.72 29.63
N VAL A 339 -16.40 4.98 30.70
CA VAL A 339 -16.17 3.51 30.77
C VAL A 339 -17.50 2.88 31.14
N TYR A 340 -17.98 1.91 30.32
CA TYR A 340 -19.29 1.26 30.50
C TYR A 340 -19.18 -0.26 30.62
#